data_d982bc76e4145052d34a1aa0deccf792
#
_entry.id   d982bc76e4145052d34a1aa0deccf792
#
_cell.length_a   1.000
_cell.length_b   1.000
_cell.length_c   1.000
_cell.angle_alpha   90.00
_cell.angle_beta   90.00
_cell.angle_gamma   90.00
#
_symmetry.space_group_name_H-M   'P 1'
#
loop_
_entity.id
_entity.type
_entity.pdbx_description
1 polymer ?
#
loop_
_entity_poly.entity_id
_entity_poly.type
_entity_poly.pdbx_seq_one_letter_code
_entity_poly.pdbx_strand_id
1 'polypeptide(L)'
;LVSIYLFDSNNPIGTTTVLCTERYEALPNACEYMIQNTEEFQGSYSVKEAKKNWEEIKFDQVEESDLKKFAHQLAALRIKTPEARREIPSMITFLDMYGVNNAQELEIGKRWNASRSYETLRVPIGMREGNMYCFLDIHENAHGPHGLVAGTTGSGKSEMLQTWILSLAVNFSPEDVSIFIIDFKGGGMANQFVGLPHLAGNITNLGGNQIYRALVT
;
A
#
# COMPACT_ATOMS: atom_id res chain seq x y z
N LEU A 1 9.15 -15.89 -0.88
CA LEU A 1 8.32 -14.67 -1.16
C LEU A 1 9.08 -13.37 -0.88
N VAL A 2 9.88 -13.27 0.18
CA VAL A 2 10.69 -12.08 0.49
C VAL A 2 11.81 -11.86 -0.54
N SER A 3 12.35 -12.92 -1.12
CA SER A 3 13.45 -12.85 -2.09
C SER A 3 13.07 -12.14 -3.40
N ILE A 4 11.82 -12.23 -3.83
CA ILE A 4 11.35 -11.59 -5.09
C ILE A 4 11.43 -10.07 -4.98
N TYR A 5 11.11 -9.50 -3.82
CA TYR A 5 11.14 -8.05 -3.61
C TYR A 5 12.54 -7.49 -3.36
N LEU A 6 13.44 -8.29 -2.81
CA LEU A 6 14.81 -7.85 -2.52
C LEU A 6 15.71 -7.80 -3.77
N PHE A 7 15.38 -8.58 -4.79
CA PHE A 7 16.22 -8.74 -5.99
C PHE A 7 15.54 -8.26 -7.28
N ASP A 8 14.38 -7.60 -7.18
CA ASP A 8 13.71 -7.02 -8.34
C ASP A 8 14.30 -5.65 -8.67
N SER A 9 15.07 -5.58 -9.75
CA SER A 9 15.66 -4.33 -10.26
C SER A 9 14.62 -3.30 -10.70
N ASN A 10 13.38 -3.72 -10.95
CA ASN A 10 12.28 -2.84 -11.37
C ASN A 10 11.53 -2.23 -10.19
N ASN A 11 11.83 -2.64 -8.96
CA ASN A 11 11.18 -2.11 -7.76
C ASN A 11 12.21 -1.51 -6.79
N PRO A 12 12.68 -0.27 -7.02
CA PRO A 12 13.70 0.36 -6.19
C PRO A 12 13.13 0.71 -4.82
N ILE A 13 13.24 -0.22 -3.89
CA ILE A 13 12.86 0.00 -2.48
C ILE A 13 13.88 0.93 -1.77
N GLY A 14 14.98 1.26 -2.46
CA GLY A 14 16.06 2.08 -1.87
C GLY A 14 16.83 1.37 -0.76
N THR A 15 16.82 0.04 -0.76
CA THR A 15 17.54 -0.78 0.21
C THR A 15 18.78 -1.39 -0.40
N THR A 16 19.86 -1.43 0.38
CA THR A 16 21.07 -2.20 0.05
C THR A 16 21.03 -3.49 0.84
N THR A 17 21.09 -4.62 0.16
CA THR A 17 21.10 -5.94 0.78
C THR A 17 22.50 -6.52 0.75
N VAL A 18 23.01 -6.90 1.91
CA VAL A 18 24.29 -7.60 2.07
C VAL A 18 24.01 -9.04 2.49
N LEU A 19 24.45 -9.98 1.68
CA LEU A 19 24.31 -11.41 1.94
C LEU A 19 25.67 -11.99 2.34
N CYS A 20 25.75 -12.60 3.51
CA CYS A 20 26.91 -13.32 3.97
C CYS A 20 26.64 -14.82 3.86
N THR A 21 27.54 -15.56 3.24
CA THR A 21 27.43 -17.01 3.05
C THR A 21 28.81 -17.65 3.10
N GLU A 22 28.88 -18.88 3.56
CA GLU A 22 30.12 -19.68 3.60
C GLU A 22 30.47 -20.30 2.23
N ARG A 23 29.47 -20.37 1.31
CA ARG A 23 29.64 -21.01 0.02
C ARG A 23 29.26 -20.07 -1.10
N TYR A 24 30.12 -19.96 -2.09
CA TYR A 24 29.92 -19.17 -3.29
C TYR A 24 28.61 -19.55 -4.03
N GLU A 25 28.33 -20.84 -4.12
CA GLU A 25 27.14 -21.35 -4.84
C GLU A 25 25.82 -21.00 -4.16
N ALA A 26 25.87 -20.55 -2.90
CA ALA A 26 24.69 -20.11 -2.17
C ALA A 26 24.30 -18.66 -2.46
N LEU A 27 25.15 -17.91 -3.19
CA LEU A 27 24.87 -16.53 -3.56
C LEU A 27 23.87 -16.49 -4.73
N PRO A 28 22.80 -15.68 -4.63
CA PRO A 28 21.88 -15.45 -5.75
C PRO A 28 22.58 -14.83 -6.95
N ASN A 29 22.16 -15.22 -8.14
CA ASN A 29 22.66 -14.65 -9.39
C ASN A 29 22.44 -13.14 -9.55
N ALA A 30 21.56 -12.56 -8.75
CA ALA A 30 21.25 -11.15 -8.71
C ALA A 30 22.28 -10.30 -7.96
N CYS A 31 23.28 -10.90 -7.31
CA CYS A 31 24.35 -10.16 -6.65
C CYS A 31 25.24 -9.48 -7.70
N GLU A 32 25.32 -8.15 -7.64
CA GLU A 32 26.14 -7.34 -8.55
C GLU A 32 27.57 -7.21 -8.07
N TYR A 33 27.75 -7.11 -6.76
CA TYR A 33 29.03 -6.94 -6.07
C TYR A 33 29.32 -8.15 -5.22
N MET A 34 30.55 -8.63 -5.27
CA MET A 34 30.95 -9.80 -4.49
C MET A 34 32.32 -9.58 -3.89
N ILE A 35 32.43 -9.88 -2.59
CA ILE A 35 33.64 -9.90 -1.85
C ILE A 35 33.86 -11.34 -1.37
N GLN A 36 34.99 -11.93 -1.73
CA GLN A 36 35.34 -13.27 -1.30
C GLN A 36 36.60 -13.19 -0.41
N ASN A 37 36.47 -13.69 0.79
CA ASN A 37 37.62 -13.86 1.68
C ASN A 37 38.36 -15.15 1.30
N THR A 38 39.64 -15.04 1.02
CA THR A 38 40.51 -16.19 0.64
C THR A 38 41.44 -16.62 1.75
N GLU A 39 41.95 -15.67 2.52
CA GLU A 39 42.82 -15.86 3.65
C GLU A 39 42.50 -14.84 4.74
N GLU A 40 43.20 -14.93 5.86
CA GLU A 40 43.06 -13.98 6.96
C GLU A 40 43.38 -12.57 6.50
N PHE A 41 42.35 -11.67 6.48
CA PHE A 41 42.44 -10.27 6.02
C PHE A 41 42.80 -10.06 4.54
N GLN A 42 42.71 -11.10 3.72
CA GLN A 42 42.91 -11.01 2.29
C GLN A 42 41.75 -11.61 1.52
N GLY A 43 41.50 -11.08 0.34
CA GLY A 43 40.47 -11.60 -0.49
C GLY A 43 40.41 -10.97 -1.88
N SER A 44 39.33 -11.23 -2.58
CA SER A 44 39.08 -10.67 -3.89
C SER A 44 37.73 -9.90 -3.90
N TYR A 45 37.67 -8.94 -4.79
CA TYR A 45 36.46 -8.17 -5.04
C TYR A 45 36.10 -8.23 -6.52
N SER A 46 34.88 -8.49 -6.82
CA SER A 46 34.40 -8.54 -8.21
C SER A 46 33.09 -7.76 -8.40
N VAL A 47 32.97 -7.16 -9.58
CA VAL A 47 31.76 -6.47 -10.04
C VAL A 47 31.27 -7.13 -11.32
N LYS A 48 30.10 -7.75 -11.26
CA LYS A 48 29.56 -8.58 -12.35
C LYS A 48 29.33 -7.79 -13.65
N GLU A 49 28.67 -6.65 -13.58
CA GLU A 49 28.39 -5.84 -14.76
C GLU A 49 29.64 -5.27 -15.43
N ALA A 50 30.60 -4.84 -14.64
CA ALA A 50 31.83 -4.25 -15.15
C ALA A 50 32.85 -5.29 -15.61
N LYS A 51 32.60 -6.60 -15.36
CA LYS A 51 33.57 -7.69 -15.59
C LYS A 51 34.95 -7.39 -15.01
N LYS A 52 35.01 -6.70 -13.86
CA LYS A 52 36.21 -6.32 -13.18
C LYS A 52 36.42 -7.20 -11.96
N ASN A 53 37.59 -7.74 -11.85
CA ASN A 53 38.04 -8.47 -10.67
C ASN A 53 39.28 -7.81 -10.14
N TRP A 54 39.34 -7.66 -8.83
CA TRP A 54 40.57 -7.28 -8.12
C TRP A 54 40.95 -8.46 -7.23
N GLU A 55 42.07 -9.04 -7.50
CA GLU A 55 42.68 -10.07 -6.69
C GLU A 55 43.62 -9.38 -5.69
N GLU A 56 43.83 -9.99 -4.53
CA GLU A 56 44.71 -9.49 -3.47
C GLU A 56 44.32 -8.15 -2.83
N ILE A 57 43.03 -7.97 -2.55
CA ILE A 57 42.61 -6.88 -1.65
C ILE A 57 42.93 -7.26 -0.21
N LYS A 58 43.38 -6.28 0.56
CA LYS A 58 43.55 -6.42 2.02
C LYS A 58 42.39 -5.78 2.73
N PHE A 59 41.88 -6.46 3.74
CA PHE A 59 40.84 -5.94 4.59
C PHE A 59 41.42 -5.29 5.83
N ASP A 60 40.82 -4.20 6.29
CA ASP A 60 41.16 -3.61 7.57
C ASP A 60 40.80 -4.56 8.70
N GLN A 61 41.68 -4.68 9.67
CA GLN A 61 41.40 -5.46 10.86
C GLN A 61 40.65 -4.61 11.87
N VAL A 62 39.50 -5.12 12.30
CA VAL A 62 38.72 -4.50 13.36
C VAL A 62 38.48 -5.51 14.46
N GLU A 63 38.86 -5.14 15.69
CA GLU A 63 38.66 -5.99 16.86
C GLU A 63 37.18 -6.14 17.19
N GLU A 64 36.75 -7.34 17.62
CA GLU A 64 35.36 -7.60 18.00
C GLU A 64 34.86 -6.64 19.09
N SER A 65 35.73 -6.24 20.02
CA SER A 65 35.44 -5.27 21.06
C SER A 65 35.06 -3.90 20.51
N ASP A 66 35.71 -3.47 19.43
CA ASP A 66 35.45 -2.17 18.80
C ASP A 66 34.20 -2.21 17.93
N LEU A 67 33.93 -3.34 17.26
CA LEU A 67 32.66 -3.56 16.58
C LEU A 67 31.48 -3.50 17.56
N LYS A 68 31.59 -4.13 18.72
CA LYS A 68 30.54 -4.07 19.76
C LYS A 68 30.35 -2.66 20.28
N LYS A 69 31.40 -1.91 20.58
CA LYS A 69 31.29 -0.49 20.99
C LYS A 69 30.62 0.35 19.93
N PHE A 70 31.03 0.19 18.66
CA PHE A 70 30.45 0.90 17.54
C PHE A 70 28.96 0.57 17.34
N ALA A 71 28.59 -0.70 17.40
CA ALA A 71 27.22 -1.14 17.30
C ALA A 71 26.35 -0.55 18.43
N HIS A 72 26.86 -0.52 19.67
CA HIS A 72 26.16 0.13 20.78
C HIS A 72 25.99 1.64 20.59
N GLN A 73 27.00 2.32 20.06
CA GLN A 73 26.91 3.74 19.76
C GLN A 73 25.88 4.01 18.65
N LEU A 74 25.85 3.20 17.60
CA LEU A 74 24.88 3.31 16.51
C LEU A 74 23.44 3.00 16.97
N ALA A 75 23.26 2.03 17.84
CA ALA A 75 21.94 1.65 18.36
C ALA A 75 21.25 2.79 19.13
N ALA A 76 22.03 3.70 19.73
CA ALA A 76 21.53 4.89 20.41
C ALA A 76 21.18 6.03 19.45
N LEU A 77 21.65 6.00 18.21
CA LEU A 77 21.40 7.03 17.21
C LEU A 77 20.02 6.85 16.62
N ARG A 78 19.09 7.69 17.01
CA ARG A 78 17.85 7.88 16.27
C ARG A 78 18.17 8.78 15.09
N ILE A 79 18.25 8.22 13.91
CA ILE A 79 18.31 9.01 12.68
C ILE A 79 17.01 9.80 12.64
N LYS A 80 17.09 11.11 12.83
CA LYS A 80 16.01 12.01 12.44
C LYS A 80 15.99 12.02 10.91
N THR A 81 15.38 11.00 10.34
CA THR A 81 14.99 11.08 8.95
C THR A 81 14.11 12.31 8.79
N PRO A 82 14.06 12.95 7.62
CA PRO A 82 13.08 13.98 7.31
C PRO A 82 11.63 13.48 7.40
N GLU A 83 11.43 12.39 8.05
CA GLU A 83 10.21 11.63 8.35
C GLU A 83 9.27 12.31 9.36
N ALA A 84 9.60 13.51 9.83
CA ALA A 84 8.63 14.37 10.55
C ALA A 84 7.36 14.69 9.71
N ARG A 85 7.29 14.16 8.48
CA ARG A 85 6.11 14.19 7.60
C ARG A 85 5.50 12.81 7.32
N ARG A 86 5.94 11.74 7.99
CA ARG A 86 5.45 10.37 7.77
C ARG A 86 4.41 9.91 8.78
N GLU A 87 4.04 10.74 9.73
CA GLU A 87 2.93 10.40 10.60
C GLU A 87 1.64 10.37 9.77
N ILE A 88 0.86 9.31 9.95
CA ILE A 88 -0.49 9.25 9.40
C ILE A 88 -1.25 10.40 10.03
N PRO A 89 -1.89 11.30 9.26
CA PRO A 89 -2.67 12.38 9.82
C PRO A 89 -3.70 11.84 10.80
N SER A 90 -3.83 12.46 11.96
CA SER A 90 -4.82 12.05 12.98
C SER A 90 -6.25 12.17 12.45
N MET A 91 -6.47 13.05 11.49
CA MET A 91 -7.72 13.25 10.77
C MET A 91 -7.41 13.75 9.36
N ILE A 92 -8.14 13.24 8.39
CA ILE A 92 -8.15 13.73 7.01
C ILE A 92 -9.59 13.78 6.54
N THR A 93 -10.00 14.90 5.96
CA THR A 93 -11.33 15.00 5.34
C THR A 93 -11.32 14.39 3.94
N PHE A 94 -12.51 14.10 3.42
CA PHE A 94 -12.65 13.60 2.05
C PHE A 94 -12.08 14.60 1.01
N LEU A 95 -12.31 15.88 1.20
CA LEU A 95 -11.78 16.92 0.31
C LEU A 95 -10.27 17.06 0.41
N ASP A 96 -9.70 16.98 1.62
CA ASP A 96 -8.25 16.97 1.81
C ASP A 96 -7.58 15.78 1.11
N MET A 97 -8.23 14.62 1.14
CA MET A 97 -7.76 13.43 0.43
C MET A 97 -7.69 13.65 -1.09
N TYR A 98 -8.58 14.44 -1.65
CA TYR A 98 -8.54 14.82 -3.08
C TYR A 98 -7.72 16.07 -3.37
N GLY A 99 -7.18 16.74 -2.33
CA GLY A 99 -6.38 17.95 -2.44
C GLY A 99 -7.18 19.16 -2.94
N VAL A 100 -8.48 19.23 -2.60
CA VAL A 100 -9.40 20.27 -3.02
C VAL A 100 -10.05 20.96 -1.82
N ASN A 101 -10.48 22.22 -1.98
CA ASN A 101 -11.08 22.98 -0.90
C ASN A 101 -12.63 22.89 -0.87
N ASN A 102 -13.24 22.56 -1.99
CA ASN A 102 -14.68 22.44 -2.14
C ASN A 102 -15.08 21.37 -3.16
N ALA A 103 -16.37 20.99 -3.17
CA ALA A 103 -16.86 19.92 -4.01
C ALA A 103 -16.83 20.26 -5.51
N GLN A 104 -16.87 21.54 -5.89
CA GLN A 104 -16.82 21.96 -7.29
C GLN A 104 -15.45 21.68 -7.90
N GLU A 105 -14.37 21.76 -7.11
CA GLU A 105 -13.00 21.47 -7.55
C GLU A 105 -12.75 19.99 -7.80
N LEU A 106 -13.65 19.10 -7.37
CA LEU A 106 -13.59 17.67 -7.68
C LEU A 106 -13.73 17.39 -9.18
N GLU A 107 -14.30 18.31 -9.95
CA GLU A 107 -14.49 18.19 -11.40
C GLU A 107 -15.12 16.86 -11.83
N ILE A 108 -16.16 16.45 -11.12
CA ILE A 108 -16.79 15.12 -11.21
C ILE A 108 -17.09 14.71 -12.66
N GLY A 109 -17.66 15.60 -13.47
CA GLY A 109 -17.95 15.31 -14.87
C GLY A 109 -16.71 14.98 -15.70
N LYS A 110 -15.56 15.62 -15.44
CA LYS A 110 -14.30 15.27 -16.12
C LYS A 110 -13.80 13.89 -15.68
N ARG A 111 -13.93 13.56 -14.39
CA ARG A 111 -13.54 12.25 -13.85
C ARG A 111 -14.36 11.13 -14.47
N TRP A 112 -15.68 11.29 -14.54
CA TRP A 112 -16.58 10.32 -15.16
C TRP A 112 -16.24 10.06 -16.63
N ASN A 113 -15.97 11.12 -17.39
CA ASN A 113 -15.60 11.00 -18.79
C ASN A 113 -14.23 10.32 -19.01
N ALA A 114 -13.33 10.47 -18.06
CA ALA A 114 -11.98 9.87 -18.12
C ALA A 114 -11.94 8.44 -17.62
N SER A 115 -12.88 8.03 -16.77
CA SER A 115 -12.88 6.72 -16.12
C SER A 115 -13.31 5.60 -17.06
N ARG A 116 -12.81 4.39 -16.79
CA ARG A 116 -13.14 3.16 -17.51
C ARG A 116 -13.40 2.06 -16.49
N SER A 117 -14.66 1.88 -16.10
CA SER A 117 -15.05 0.91 -15.06
C SER A 117 -14.73 -0.54 -15.44
N TYR A 118 -14.67 -0.84 -16.73
CA TYR A 118 -14.29 -2.15 -17.25
C TYR A 118 -12.78 -2.45 -17.18
N GLU A 119 -11.94 -1.44 -16.93
CA GLU A 119 -10.49 -1.61 -16.77
C GLU A 119 -10.09 -1.62 -15.29
N THR A 120 -10.73 -0.80 -14.47
CA THR A 120 -10.38 -0.60 -13.06
C THR A 120 -11.53 0.04 -12.28
N LEU A 121 -11.65 -0.33 -11.02
CA LEU A 121 -12.53 0.33 -10.04
C LEU A 121 -11.68 0.93 -8.91
N ARG A 122 -10.45 1.33 -9.23
CA ARG A 122 -9.46 1.85 -8.29
C ARG A 122 -9.81 3.25 -7.82
N VAL A 123 -10.06 3.38 -6.53
CA VAL A 123 -10.34 4.67 -5.88
C VAL A 123 -9.55 4.83 -4.59
N PRO A 124 -9.22 6.06 -4.17
CA PRO A 124 -8.61 6.30 -2.88
C PRO A 124 -9.63 6.07 -1.76
N ILE A 125 -9.19 5.44 -0.67
CA ILE A 125 -9.99 5.17 0.53
C ILE A 125 -9.41 5.80 1.80
N GLY A 126 -8.27 6.47 1.68
CA GLY A 126 -7.57 7.11 2.78
C GLY A 126 -6.13 7.39 2.45
N MET A 127 -5.37 7.71 3.46
CA MET A 127 -3.93 7.91 3.37
C MET A 127 -3.19 6.97 4.30
N ARG A 128 -1.96 6.66 3.94
CA ARG A 128 -1.00 5.90 4.74
C ARG A 128 0.23 6.75 5.01
N GLU A 129 1.13 6.21 5.78
CA GLU A 129 2.39 6.83 6.14
C GLU A 129 3.08 7.50 4.92
N GLY A 130 3.61 8.70 5.12
CA GLY A 130 4.27 9.48 4.07
C GLY A 130 3.32 10.22 3.13
N ASN A 131 2.10 10.54 3.55
CA ASN A 131 1.07 11.21 2.75
C ASN A 131 0.76 10.47 1.42
N MET A 132 0.96 9.16 1.40
CA MET A 132 0.64 8.35 0.23
C MET A 132 -0.81 7.91 0.28
N TYR A 133 -1.48 7.94 -0.87
CA TYR A 133 -2.85 7.42 -0.97
C TYR A 133 -2.90 5.92 -0.74
N CYS A 134 -3.93 5.49 0.00
CA CYS A 134 -4.34 4.10 0.06
C CYS A 134 -5.46 3.89 -0.95
N PHE A 135 -5.26 3.02 -1.91
CA PHE A 135 -6.25 2.72 -2.94
C PHE A 135 -6.88 1.36 -2.72
N LEU A 136 -8.17 1.28 -3.03
CA LEU A 136 -8.90 0.03 -3.16
C LEU A 136 -9.39 -0.09 -4.61
N ASP A 137 -9.12 -1.24 -5.22
CA ASP A 137 -9.60 -1.59 -6.55
C ASP A 137 -10.31 -2.94 -6.46
N ILE A 138 -11.62 -2.92 -6.57
CA ILE A 138 -12.45 -4.15 -6.53
C ILE A 138 -12.64 -4.79 -7.90
N HIS A 139 -11.89 -4.37 -8.90
CA HIS A 139 -11.88 -5.06 -10.18
C HIS A 139 -11.34 -6.49 -10.02
N GLU A 140 -11.89 -7.45 -10.77
CA GLU A 140 -11.54 -8.87 -10.67
C GLU A 140 -10.03 -9.15 -10.89
N ASN A 141 -9.39 -8.36 -11.72
CA ASN A 141 -7.95 -8.47 -12.01
C ASN A 141 -7.05 -7.74 -11.01
N ALA A 142 -7.61 -7.15 -9.95
CA ALA A 142 -6.88 -6.40 -8.94
C ALA A 142 -7.06 -7.02 -7.53
N HIS A 143 -7.76 -6.33 -6.63
CA HIS A 143 -8.02 -6.85 -5.29
C HIS A 143 -9.17 -7.87 -5.24
N GLY A 144 -9.86 -8.07 -6.36
CA GLY A 144 -10.97 -9.00 -6.52
C GLY A 144 -12.33 -8.36 -6.27
N PRO A 145 -13.42 -8.97 -6.78
CA PRO A 145 -14.76 -8.39 -6.70
C PRO A 145 -15.38 -8.52 -5.29
N HIS A 146 -14.78 -9.28 -4.39
CA HIS A 146 -15.29 -9.52 -3.06
C HIS A 146 -14.35 -9.01 -1.98
N GLY A 147 -14.90 -8.48 -0.90
CA GLY A 147 -14.14 -7.98 0.23
C GLY A 147 -14.83 -8.25 1.56
N LEU A 148 -14.05 -8.38 2.62
CA LEU A 148 -14.52 -8.45 3.99
C LEU A 148 -13.86 -7.34 4.81
N VAL A 149 -14.70 -6.53 5.47
CA VAL A 149 -14.25 -5.49 6.38
C VAL A 149 -14.60 -5.87 7.81
N ALA A 150 -13.58 -6.11 8.62
CA ALA A 150 -13.74 -6.48 10.01
C ALA A 150 -13.07 -5.46 10.96
N GLY A 151 -13.61 -5.33 12.15
CA GLY A 151 -13.07 -4.45 13.19
C GLY A 151 -14.05 -4.28 14.34
N THR A 152 -13.57 -3.83 15.48
CA THR A 152 -14.39 -3.54 16.66
C THR A 152 -15.33 -2.36 16.46
N THR A 153 -16.29 -2.18 17.34
CA THR A 153 -17.15 -0.98 17.34
C THR A 153 -16.27 0.26 17.55
N GLY A 154 -16.51 1.31 16.77
CA GLY A 154 -15.71 2.54 16.82
C GLY A 154 -14.38 2.50 16.06
N SER A 155 -14.03 1.40 15.37
CA SER A 155 -12.78 1.30 14.60
C SER A 155 -12.78 2.01 13.24
N GLY A 156 -13.86 2.72 12.88
CA GLY A 156 -13.96 3.45 11.61
C GLY A 156 -14.46 2.63 10.41
N LYS A 157 -15.01 1.42 10.59
CA LYS A 157 -15.53 0.60 9.47
C LYS A 157 -16.53 1.33 8.60
N SER A 158 -17.53 1.97 9.23
CA SER A 158 -18.56 2.71 8.50
C SER A 158 -17.99 3.92 7.79
N GLU A 159 -17.07 4.65 8.41
CA GLU A 159 -16.37 5.78 7.82
C GLU A 159 -15.57 5.38 6.58
N MET A 160 -14.85 4.26 6.67
CA MET A 160 -14.10 3.72 5.53
C MET A 160 -15.04 3.33 4.38
N LEU A 161 -16.15 2.66 4.67
CA LEU A 161 -17.13 2.30 3.66
C LEU A 161 -17.79 3.54 3.02
N GLN A 162 -18.11 4.56 3.82
CA GLN A 162 -18.63 5.83 3.30
C GLN A 162 -17.63 6.52 2.38
N THR A 163 -16.37 6.61 2.81
CA THR A 163 -15.29 7.17 2.00
C THR A 163 -15.14 6.43 0.68
N TRP A 164 -15.22 5.10 0.72
CA TRP A 164 -15.13 4.27 -0.48
C TRP A 164 -16.31 4.48 -1.44
N ILE A 165 -17.55 4.49 -0.93
CA ILE A 165 -18.76 4.75 -1.72
C ILE A 165 -18.69 6.14 -2.38
N LEU A 166 -18.32 7.18 -1.62
CA LEU A 166 -18.16 8.52 -2.16
C LEU A 166 -17.02 8.58 -3.20
N SER A 167 -15.93 7.88 -2.97
CA SER A 167 -14.82 7.82 -3.92
C SER A 167 -15.22 7.14 -5.23
N LEU A 168 -16.01 6.07 -5.19
CA LEU A 168 -16.59 5.47 -6.39
C LEU A 168 -17.48 6.46 -7.13
N ALA A 169 -18.38 7.12 -6.40
CA ALA A 169 -19.33 8.07 -7.00
C ALA A 169 -18.66 9.31 -7.60
N VAL A 170 -17.53 9.77 -7.04
CA VAL A 170 -16.76 10.90 -7.59
C VAL A 170 -16.01 10.49 -8.85
N ASN A 171 -15.52 9.26 -8.94
CA ASN A 171 -14.66 8.85 -10.04
C ASN A 171 -15.35 8.13 -11.18
N PHE A 172 -16.51 7.52 -10.97
CA PHE A 172 -17.26 6.78 -11.98
C PHE A 172 -18.68 7.33 -12.14
N SER A 173 -19.24 7.24 -13.32
CA SER A 173 -20.59 7.70 -13.57
C SER A 173 -21.64 6.73 -12.99
N PRO A 174 -22.87 7.18 -12.69
CA PRO A 174 -23.94 6.29 -12.27
C PRO A 174 -24.40 5.32 -13.38
N GLU A 175 -24.01 5.56 -14.64
CA GLU A 175 -24.24 4.64 -15.75
C GLU A 175 -23.26 3.47 -15.72
N ASP A 176 -22.05 3.69 -15.16
CA ASP A 176 -20.99 2.69 -15.08
C ASP A 176 -21.02 1.91 -13.76
N VAL A 177 -21.38 2.58 -12.64
CA VAL A 177 -21.35 2.00 -11.30
C VAL A 177 -22.64 2.29 -10.56
N SER A 178 -23.35 1.24 -10.21
CA SER A 178 -24.53 1.28 -9.37
C SER A 178 -24.23 0.65 -8.01
N ILE A 179 -24.76 1.25 -6.94
CA ILE A 179 -24.53 0.86 -5.56
C ILE A 179 -25.83 0.42 -4.92
N PHE A 180 -25.83 -0.74 -4.32
CA PHE A 180 -26.93 -1.25 -3.53
C PHE A 180 -26.48 -1.47 -2.09
N ILE A 181 -27.17 -0.89 -1.11
CA ILE A 181 -26.78 -0.93 0.29
C ILE A 181 -27.79 -1.75 1.10
N ILE A 182 -27.30 -2.71 1.85
CA ILE A 182 -28.08 -3.47 2.83
C ILE A 182 -27.49 -3.21 4.20
N ASP A 183 -28.21 -2.45 5.04
CA ASP A 183 -27.76 -2.05 6.38
C ASP A 183 -28.68 -2.62 7.47
N PHE A 184 -28.21 -3.68 8.14
CA PHE A 184 -28.95 -4.34 9.22
C PHE A 184 -28.94 -3.56 10.55
N LYS A 185 -28.13 -2.52 10.69
CA LYS A 185 -27.99 -1.73 11.93
C LYS A 185 -28.91 -0.50 12.00
N GLY A 186 -30.05 -0.54 11.35
CA GLY A 186 -31.03 0.57 11.42
C GLY A 186 -30.80 1.72 10.45
N GLY A 187 -29.97 1.51 9.41
CA GLY A 187 -29.87 2.42 8.26
C GLY A 187 -29.05 3.68 8.48
N GLY A 188 -28.32 3.81 9.56
CA GLY A 188 -27.57 5.03 9.86
C GLY A 188 -26.53 5.40 8.79
N MET A 189 -25.87 4.41 8.21
CA MET A 189 -24.92 4.62 7.12
C MET A 189 -25.66 4.79 5.77
N ALA A 190 -26.60 3.92 5.47
CA ALA A 190 -27.28 3.88 4.19
C ALA A 190 -28.11 5.16 3.92
N ASN A 191 -28.72 5.72 4.96
CA ASN A 191 -29.54 6.94 4.85
C ASN A 191 -28.75 8.17 4.42
N GLN A 192 -27.43 8.21 4.63
CA GLN A 192 -26.59 9.33 4.22
C GLN A 192 -26.43 9.41 2.69
N PHE A 193 -26.66 8.32 1.99
CA PHE A 193 -26.56 8.24 0.52
C PHE A 193 -27.88 8.41 -0.22
N VAL A 194 -28.98 8.67 0.51
CA VAL A 194 -30.28 8.96 -0.12
C VAL A 194 -30.13 10.21 -0.98
N GLY A 195 -30.41 10.08 -2.26
CA GLY A 195 -30.23 11.15 -3.26
C GLY A 195 -28.92 11.07 -4.06
N LEU A 196 -27.99 10.15 -3.71
CA LEU A 196 -26.83 9.88 -4.54
C LEU A 196 -27.29 9.21 -5.86
N PRO A 197 -26.94 9.74 -7.05
CA PRO A 197 -27.39 9.17 -8.33
C PRO A 197 -27.00 7.71 -8.54
N HIS A 198 -25.94 7.26 -7.90
CA HIS A 198 -25.41 5.89 -7.96
C HIS A 198 -26.21 4.89 -7.12
N LEU A 199 -27.05 5.36 -6.20
CA LEU A 199 -27.80 4.49 -5.30
C LEU A 199 -28.97 3.85 -6.01
N ALA A 200 -28.83 2.61 -6.45
CA ALA A 200 -29.88 1.83 -7.09
C ALA A 200 -30.91 1.30 -6.09
N GLY A 201 -30.50 1.11 -4.84
CA GLY A 201 -31.42 0.66 -3.79
C GLY A 201 -30.79 0.70 -2.40
N ASN A 202 -31.65 0.83 -1.40
CA ASN A 202 -31.27 0.88 0.00
C ASN A 202 -32.28 0.04 0.80
N ILE A 203 -31.79 -0.94 1.54
CA ILE A 203 -32.60 -1.76 2.42
C ILE A 203 -32.10 -1.62 3.85
N THR A 204 -32.95 -1.09 4.70
CA THR A 204 -32.72 -0.94 6.13
C THR A 204 -33.83 -1.65 6.88
N ASN A 205 -33.58 -2.26 8.02
CA ASN A 205 -34.59 -2.94 8.83
C ASN A 205 -35.29 -4.14 8.15
N LEU A 206 -34.53 -5.14 7.79
CA LEU A 206 -35.08 -6.33 7.15
C LEU A 206 -35.81 -7.25 8.16
N GLY A 207 -37.13 -7.32 8.01
CA GLY A 207 -37.85 -8.52 8.43
C GLY A 207 -37.45 -9.71 7.55
N GLY A 208 -37.30 -10.92 8.14
CA GLY A 208 -36.67 -12.09 7.50
C GLY A 208 -37.14 -12.43 6.07
N ASN A 209 -38.36 -12.09 5.69
CA ASN A 209 -38.88 -12.33 4.33
C ASN A 209 -38.41 -11.31 3.27
N GLN A 210 -37.95 -10.14 3.68
CA GLN A 210 -37.46 -9.11 2.75
C GLN A 210 -36.02 -9.36 2.32
N ILE A 211 -35.21 -9.99 3.20
CA ILE A 211 -33.84 -10.41 2.87
C ILE A 211 -33.84 -11.42 1.73
N TYR A 212 -34.70 -12.43 1.83
CA TYR A 212 -34.78 -13.47 0.81
C TYR A 212 -35.17 -12.90 -0.56
N ARG A 213 -36.12 -11.95 -0.58
CA ARG A 213 -36.53 -11.28 -1.82
C ARG A 213 -35.42 -10.44 -2.44
N ALA A 214 -34.64 -9.73 -1.63
CA ALA A 214 -33.53 -8.90 -2.12
C ALA A 214 -32.34 -9.71 -2.66
N LEU A 215 -32.19 -10.97 -2.26
CA LEU A 215 -31.12 -11.86 -2.71
C LEU A 215 -31.52 -12.75 -3.92
N VAL A 216 -32.78 -12.84 -4.24
CA VAL A 216 -33.31 -13.71 -5.30
C VAL A 216 -33.73 -12.91 -6.55
N THR A 217 -33.79 -11.58 -6.47
CA THR A 217 -34.08 -10.69 -7.60
C THR A 217 -32.79 -10.21 -8.24
#